data_53d3e8a48e8d93253983083691f1a009
#
_entry.id   53d3e8a48e8d93253983083691f1a009
#
_cell.length_a   1.000
_cell.length_b   1.000
_cell.length_c   1.000
_cell.angle_alpha   90.00
_cell.angle_beta   90.00
_cell.angle_gamma   90.00
#
_symmetry.space_group_name_H-M   'P 1'
#
loop_
_entity.id
_entity.type
_entity.pdbx_description
1 polymer ?
#
loop_
_entity_poly.entity_id
_entity_poly.type
_entity_poly.pdbx_seq_one_letter_code
_entity_poly.pdbx_strand_id
1 'polypeptide(L)'
;MTDKDLIAHSNKLHEEASYILKKEGLLPLLCSYGTTRVIGSYALNTMTWHDIDISMELPNPQDTDLFFEIGKTIASKFQILKMSYSNHFIRNFPGFDHGLYWGIQLRHVDRQWKVDLWGYDKQSYKMQMSEFDELQKKLLQVDRSTILKIKHPISLRPDYRGDVYNSMAIYNAILKDKVRSLEEFETWIERNSNVKT
;
A
#
# COMPACT_ATOMS: atom_id res chain seq x y z
N MET A 1 15.21 11.48 -14.37
CA MET A 1 14.55 12.51 -13.51
C MET A 1 15.54 12.98 -12.46
N THR A 2 15.56 14.27 -12.17
CA THR A 2 16.34 14.81 -11.03
C THR A 2 15.65 14.48 -9.70
N ASP A 3 16.35 14.64 -8.58
CA ASP A 3 15.76 14.48 -7.24
C ASP A 3 14.53 15.39 -7.04
N LYS A 4 14.64 16.63 -7.54
CA LYS A 4 13.55 17.61 -7.49
C LYS A 4 12.32 17.13 -8.26
N ASP A 5 12.51 16.54 -9.43
CA ASP A 5 11.42 16.02 -10.26
C ASP A 5 10.74 14.81 -9.58
N LEU A 6 11.53 13.91 -8.98
CA LEU A 6 11.01 12.74 -8.25
C LEU A 6 10.18 13.17 -7.04
N ILE A 7 10.68 14.14 -6.28
CA ILE A 7 9.95 14.70 -5.13
C ILE A 7 8.66 15.38 -5.60
N ALA A 8 8.71 16.18 -6.66
CA ALA A 8 7.53 16.85 -7.21
C ALA A 8 6.49 15.84 -7.72
N HIS A 9 6.92 14.78 -8.42
CA HIS A 9 6.05 13.70 -8.87
C HIS A 9 5.37 13.00 -7.69
N SER A 10 6.15 12.63 -6.66
CA SER A 10 5.62 11.97 -5.46
C SER A 10 4.64 12.86 -4.69
N ASN A 11 4.92 14.17 -4.59
CA ASN A 11 4.01 15.13 -3.94
C ASN A 11 2.68 15.23 -4.70
N LYS A 12 2.72 15.29 -6.03
CA LYS A 12 1.51 15.32 -6.85
C LYS A 12 0.63 14.09 -6.63
N LEU A 13 1.22 12.90 -6.62
CA LEU A 13 0.50 11.66 -6.31
C LEU A 13 -0.12 11.68 -4.90
N HIS A 14 0.62 12.19 -3.92
CA HIS A 14 0.14 12.33 -2.55
C HIS A 14 -1.02 13.32 -2.43
N GLU A 15 -1.00 14.42 -3.18
CA GLU A 15 -2.09 15.41 -3.23
C GLU A 15 -3.35 14.81 -3.87
N GLU A 16 -3.21 14.10 -5.00
CA GLU A 16 -4.31 13.40 -5.67
C GLU A 16 -4.93 12.32 -4.75
N ALA A 17 -4.09 11.50 -4.10
CA ALA A 17 -4.56 10.52 -3.10
C ALA A 17 -5.28 11.19 -1.92
N SER A 18 -4.75 12.31 -1.43
CA SER A 18 -5.39 13.09 -0.35
C SER A 18 -6.76 13.63 -0.76
N TYR A 19 -6.93 13.98 -2.02
CA TYR A 19 -8.22 14.42 -2.56
C TYR A 19 -9.24 13.27 -2.54
N ILE A 20 -8.89 12.09 -3.06
CA ILE A 20 -9.74 10.88 -3.04
C ILE A 20 -10.12 10.52 -1.59
N LEU A 21 -9.13 10.47 -0.71
CA LEU A 21 -9.32 10.08 0.68
C LEU A 21 -10.20 11.04 1.46
N LYS A 22 -9.97 12.36 1.32
CA LYS A 22 -10.56 13.38 2.19
C LYS A 22 -11.70 14.14 1.54
N LYS A 23 -11.54 14.58 0.27
CA LYS A 23 -12.52 15.43 -0.42
C LYS A 23 -13.64 14.62 -1.08
N GLU A 24 -13.28 13.51 -1.76
CA GLU A 24 -14.29 12.58 -2.26
C GLU A 24 -14.87 11.70 -1.14
N GLY A 25 -14.21 11.66 0.02
CA GLY A 25 -14.75 11.12 1.24
C GLY A 25 -14.57 9.62 1.44
N LEU A 26 -13.57 8.99 0.77
CA LEU A 26 -13.30 7.56 0.96
C LEU A 26 -12.93 7.23 2.40
N LEU A 27 -12.05 8.02 3.03
CA LEU A 27 -11.62 7.78 4.40
C LEU A 27 -12.74 8.02 5.43
N PRO A 28 -13.51 9.13 5.42
CA PRO A 28 -14.68 9.30 6.28
C PRO A 28 -15.73 8.19 6.13
N LEU A 29 -15.96 7.73 4.89
CA LEU A 29 -16.85 6.60 4.63
C LEU A 29 -16.38 5.36 5.37
N LEU A 30 -15.12 4.97 5.23
CA LEU A 30 -14.58 3.79 5.88
C LEU A 30 -14.56 3.93 7.41
N CYS A 31 -14.21 5.11 7.93
CA CYS A 31 -14.23 5.41 9.37
C CYS A 31 -15.63 5.28 9.98
N SER A 32 -16.72 5.37 9.21
CA SER A 32 -18.07 5.17 9.73
C SER A 32 -18.39 3.69 10.02
N TYR A 33 -17.61 2.76 9.48
CA TYR A 33 -17.76 1.32 9.71
C TYR A 33 -16.82 0.75 10.79
N GLY A 34 -15.70 1.42 11.07
CA GLY A 34 -14.72 0.95 12.05
C GLY A 34 -13.44 1.78 12.09
N THR A 35 -12.55 1.41 12.99
CA THR A 35 -11.24 2.05 13.11
C THR A 35 -10.45 1.84 11.83
N THR A 36 -10.15 2.91 11.13
CA THR A 36 -9.52 2.86 9.80
C THR A 36 -8.27 3.72 9.75
N ARG A 37 -7.22 3.21 9.11
CA ARG A 37 -5.97 3.94 8.90
C ARG A 37 -5.46 3.75 7.48
N VAL A 38 -5.04 4.85 6.85
CA VAL A 38 -4.28 4.82 5.60
C VAL A 38 -2.83 4.51 5.94
N ILE A 39 -2.25 3.55 5.25
CA ILE A 39 -0.87 3.08 5.43
C ILE A 39 -0.09 3.15 4.11
N GLY A 40 0.92 2.32 3.96
CA GLY A 40 1.67 2.18 2.71
C GLY A 40 2.40 3.44 2.25
N SER A 41 2.59 3.55 0.95
CA SER A 41 3.39 4.63 0.36
C SER A 41 2.81 6.03 0.56
N TYR A 42 1.49 6.16 0.71
CA TYR A 42 0.84 7.42 1.06
C TYR A 42 1.30 7.91 2.44
N ALA A 43 1.13 7.10 3.47
CA ALA A 43 1.47 7.48 4.84
C ALA A 43 2.99 7.61 5.07
N LEU A 44 3.81 6.90 4.27
CA LEU A 44 5.26 7.01 4.26
C LEU A 44 5.78 8.17 3.42
N ASN A 45 4.91 8.87 2.70
CA ASN A 45 5.27 9.95 1.77
C ASN A 45 6.27 9.50 0.68
N THR A 46 6.10 8.28 0.16
CA THR A 46 7.00 7.65 -0.82
C THR A 46 6.25 7.13 -2.06
N MET A 47 5.15 7.81 -2.43
CA MET A 47 4.34 7.42 -3.57
C MET A 47 5.11 7.60 -4.88
N THR A 48 5.03 6.59 -5.76
CA THR A 48 5.61 6.60 -7.12
C THR A 48 4.58 6.21 -8.18
N TRP A 49 3.40 5.77 -7.79
CA TRP A 49 2.27 5.41 -8.65
C TRP A 49 0.93 5.51 -7.89
N HIS A 50 -0.18 5.35 -8.61
CA HIS A 50 -1.54 5.58 -8.14
C HIS A 50 -2.06 4.41 -7.29
N ASP A 51 -1.67 4.36 -6.01
CA ASP A 51 -1.95 3.26 -5.09
C ASP A 51 -2.23 3.80 -3.67
N ILE A 52 -3.28 3.31 -3.05
CA ILE A 52 -3.71 3.68 -1.70
C ILE A 52 -3.92 2.40 -0.91
N ASP A 53 -3.17 2.24 0.17
CA ASP A 53 -3.29 1.11 1.09
C ASP A 53 -4.07 1.54 2.34
N ILE A 54 -5.12 0.80 2.70
CA ILE A 54 -5.99 1.09 3.84
C ILE A 54 -6.16 -0.16 4.69
N SER A 55 -5.97 -0.02 5.99
CA SER A 55 -6.27 -1.04 6.99
C SER A 55 -7.43 -0.62 7.86
N MET A 56 -8.33 -1.57 8.14
CA MET A 56 -9.52 -1.38 8.95
C MET A 56 -9.62 -2.47 10.01
N GLU A 57 -9.95 -2.09 11.25
CA GLU A 57 -10.38 -3.02 12.28
C GLU A 57 -11.87 -3.35 12.08
N LEU A 58 -12.19 -4.60 11.87
CA LEU A 58 -13.57 -5.09 11.77
C LEU A 58 -14.06 -5.54 13.16
N PRO A 59 -15.30 -5.18 13.54
CA PRO A 59 -15.86 -5.62 14.83
C PRO A 59 -16.03 -7.14 14.91
N ASN A 60 -16.36 -7.79 13.79
CA ASN A 60 -16.41 -9.23 13.63
C ASN A 60 -15.80 -9.62 12.28
N PRO A 61 -14.56 -10.12 12.22
CA PRO A 61 -13.91 -10.49 10.97
C PRO A 61 -14.52 -11.72 10.29
N GLN A 62 -15.34 -12.50 10.98
CA GLN A 62 -16.11 -13.61 10.44
C GLN A 62 -17.38 -13.12 9.70
N ASP A 63 -17.79 -11.88 9.97
CA ASP A 63 -18.94 -11.24 9.34
C ASP A 63 -18.55 -10.67 7.97
N THR A 64 -18.63 -11.54 6.94
CA THR A 64 -18.39 -11.13 5.57
C THR A 64 -19.45 -10.16 5.05
N ASP A 65 -20.66 -10.16 5.59
CA ASP A 65 -21.77 -9.33 5.13
C ASP A 65 -21.46 -7.86 5.33
N LEU A 66 -20.91 -7.49 6.50
CA LEU A 66 -20.45 -6.12 6.74
C LEU A 66 -19.38 -5.69 5.72
N PHE A 67 -18.41 -6.56 5.42
CA PHE A 67 -17.35 -6.21 4.48
C PHE A 67 -17.85 -6.11 3.04
N PHE A 68 -18.86 -6.90 2.65
CA PHE A 68 -19.56 -6.74 1.38
C PHE A 68 -20.41 -5.47 1.33
N GLU A 69 -21.06 -5.07 2.45
CA GLU A 69 -21.81 -3.80 2.51
C GLU A 69 -20.88 -2.59 2.36
N ILE A 70 -19.68 -2.64 2.94
CA ILE A 70 -18.63 -1.63 2.72
C ILE A 70 -18.28 -1.56 1.22
N GLY A 71 -18.01 -2.72 0.59
CA GLY A 71 -17.71 -2.79 -0.84
C GLY A 71 -18.83 -2.22 -1.71
N LYS A 72 -20.07 -2.56 -1.43
CA LYS A 72 -21.27 -2.05 -2.11
C LYS A 72 -21.39 -0.54 -1.96
N THR A 73 -21.14 -0.02 -0.75
CA THR A 73 -21.20 1.43 -0.48
C THR A 73 -20.12 2.18 -1.23
N ILE A 74 -18.90 1.64 -1.30
CA ILE A 74 -17.82 2.19 -2.13
C ILE A 74 -18.25 2.20 -3.60
N ALA A 75 -18.77 1.08 -4.11
CA ALA A 75 -19.19 0.95 -5.51
C ALA A 75 -20.32 1.92 -5.88
N SER A 76 -21.17 2.31 -4.93
CA SER A 76 -22.26 3.26 -5.17
C SER A 76 -21.81 4.73 -5.18
N LYS A 77 -20.67 5.05 -4.53
CA LYS A 77 -20.21 6.43 -4.36
C LYS A 77 -19.04 6.82 -5.27
N PHE A 78 -18.27 5.84 -5.74
CA PHE A 78 -17.08 6.08 -6.55
C PHE A 78 -17.21 5.46 -7.94
N GLN A 79 -16.49 6.00 -8.92
CA GLN A 79 -16.43 5.41 -10.26
C GLN A 79 -15.54 4.16 -10.24
N ILE A 80 -16.14 3.02 -9.95
CA ILE A 80 -15.41 1.76 -9.83
C ILE A 80 -15.29 1.10 -11.21
N LEU A 81 -14.04 0.74 -11.58
CA LEU A 81 -13.72 -0.01 -12.79
C LEU A 81 -13.70 -1.52 -12.54
N LYS A 82 -13.21 -1.92 -11.36
CA LYS A 82 -13.10 -3.33 -10.96
C LYS A 82 -13.03 -3.43 -9.45
N MET A 83 -13.64 -4.47 -8.91
CA MET A 83 -13.43 -4.90 -7.52
C MET A 83 -13.14 -6.41 -7.50
N SER A 84 -12.24 -6.82 -6.62
CA SER A 84 -11.92 -8.22 -6.35
C SER A 84 -11.87 -8.47 -4.86
N TYR A 85 -12.63 -9.48 -4.42
CA TYR A 85 -12.69 -9.90 -3.03
C TYR A 85 -11.81 -11.12 -2.78
N SER A 86 -11.15 -11.14 -1.63
CA SER A 86 -10.46 -12.34 -1.12
C SER A 86 -10.67 -12.47 0.38
N ASN A 87 -10.92 -13.72 0.82
CA ASN A 87 -11.01 -14.07 2.23
C ASN A 87 -9.74 -14.84 2.63
N HIS A 88 -8.80 -14.16 3.27
CA HIS A 88 -7.53 -14.72 3.71
C HIS A 88 -7.62 -15.42 5.08
N PHE A 89 -8.76 -15.41 5.75
CA PHE A 89 -9.01 -16.27 6.91
C PHE A 89 -9.20 -17.74 6.50
N ILE A 90 -9.76 -17.97 5.30
CA ILE A 90 -10.00 -19.31 4.76
C ILE A 90 -8.86 -19.74 3.84
N ARG A 91 -8.38 -18.81 3.02
CA ARG A 91 -7.34 -19.04 2.02
C ARG A 91 -5.97 -18.72 2.61
N ASN A 92 -5.30 -19.74 3.12
CA ASN A 92 -3.99 -19.59 3.71
C ASN A 92 -2.92 -19.45 2.61
N PHE A 93 -2.59 -18.22 2.23
CA PHE A 93 -1.47 -17.94 1.34
C PHE A 93 -0.24 -17.57 2.16
N PRO A 94 0.89 -18.27 1.99
CA PRO A 94 2.13 -17.85 2.60
C PRO A 94 2.49 -16.41 2.20
N GLY A 95 2.77 -15.55 3.20
CA GLY A 95 3.16 -14.16 2.97
C GLY A 95 2.01 -13.16 2.87
N PHE A 96 0.75 -13.59 3.04
CA PHE A 96 -0.40 -12.69 3.17
C PHE A 96 -0.98 -12.75 4.57
N ASP A 97 -1.45 -11.60 5.05
CA ASP A 97 -2.06 -11.46 6.35
C ASP A 97 -3.41 -12.18 6.42
N HIS A 98 -3.78 -12.64 7.62
CA HIS A 98 -5.13 -13.12 7.88
C HIS A 98 -6.10 -11.94 7.93
N GLY A 99 -6.99 -11.85 6.95
CA GLY A 99 -7.93 -10.75 6.83
C GLY A 99 -8.88 -10.89 5.66
N LEU A 100 -9.84 -9.98 5.58
CA LEU A 100 -10.67 -9.78 4.40
C LEU A 100 -10.02 -8.72 3.52
N TYR A 101 -10.09 -8.87 2.22
CA TYR A 101 -9.43 -7.98 1.28
C TYR A 101 -10.36 -7.56 0.13
N TRP A 102 -10.40 -6.28 -0.15
CA TRP A 102 -10.90 -5.69 -1.38
C TRP A 102 -9.76 -5.06 -2.17
N GLY A 103 -9.49 -5.58 -3.38
CA GLY A 103 -8.68 -4.90 -4.38
C GLY A 103 -9.59 -4.09 -5.30
N ILE A 104 -9.50 -2.77 -5.23
CA ILE A 104 -10.41 -1.86 -5.92
C ILE A 104 -9.64 -1.06 -6.97
N GLN A 105 -10.18 -0.98 -8.17
CA GLN A 105 -9.72 -0.07 -9.21
C GLN A 105 -10.80 0.98 -9.40
N LEU A 106 -10.50 2.22 -9.05
CA LEU A 106 -11.40 3.35 -9.22
C LEU A 106 -10.82 4.35 -10.23
N ARG A 107 -11.72 5.10 -10.86
CA ARG A 107 -11.37 6.23 -11.73
C ARG A 107 -11.47 7.53 -10.94
N HIS A 108 -10.40 8.29 -10.95
CA HIS A 108 -10.38 9.67 -10.47
C HIS A 108 -9.87 10.57 -11.59
N VAL A 109 -10.72 11.52 -12.04
CA VAL A 109 -10.47 12.31 -13.25
C VAL A 109 -10.21 11.36 -14.43
N ASP A 110 -9.07 11.45 -15.09
CA ASP A 110 -8.68 10.59 -16.23
C ASP A 110 -7.70 9.46 -15.84
N ARG A 111 -7.53 9.22 -14.53
CA ARG A 111 -6.54 8.25 -14.01
C ARG A 111 -7.21 7.11 -13.27
N GLN A 112 -6.60 5.94 -13.41
CA GLN A 112 -6.97 4.78 -12.62
C GLN A 112 -6.14 4.76 -11.34
N TRP A 113 -6.82 4.60 -10.21
CA TRP A 113 -6.25 4.40 -8.89
C TRP A 113 -6.53 2.99 -8.40
N LYS A 114 -5.55 2.38 -7.80
CA LYS A 114 -5.71 1.15 -7.04
C LYS A 114 -5.92 1.50 -5.57
N VAL A 115 -6.87 0.83 -4.93
CA VAL A 115 -7.08 0.89 -3.48
C VAL A 115 -7.08 -0.52 -2.94
N ASP A 116 -6.17 -0.80 -2.02
CA ASP A 116 -6.08 -2.05 -1.28
C ASP A 116 -6.71 -1.82 0.10
N LEU A 117 -7.90 -2.37 0.32
CA LEU A 117 -8.61 -2.29 1.58
C LEU A 117 -8.54 -3.63 2.29
N TRP A 118 -7.88 -3.66 3.43
CA TRP A 118 -7.78 -4.80 4.32
C TRP A 118 -8.68 -4.64 5.55
N GLY A 119 -9.45 -5.67 5.84
CA GLY A 119 -10.25 -5.79 7.06
C GLY A 119 -9.68 -6.85 7.98
N TYR A 120 -9.29 -6.48 9.18
CA TYR A 120 -8.63 -7.32 10.17
C TYR A 120 -9.47 -7.48 11.43
N ASP A 121 -9.26 -8.56 12.16
CA ASP A 121 -9.64 -8.61 13.58
C ASP A 121 -8.82 -7.60 14.41
N LYS A 122 -9.27 -7.33 15.62
CA LYS A 122 -8.65 -6.35 16.52
C LYS A 122 -7.18 -6.65 16.84
N GLN A 123 -6.81 -7.93 16.98
CA GLN A 123 -5.44 -8.31 17.33
C GLN A 123 -4.52 -8.14 16.13
N SER A 124 -4.93 -8.65 14.98
CA SER A 124 -4.19 -8.52 13.71
C SER A 124 -4.05 -7.05 13.31
N TYR A 125 -5.12 -6.25 13.43
CA TYR A 125 -5.06 -4.81 13.17
C TYR A 125 -4.01 -4.11 14.03
N LYS A 126 -4.00 -4.35 15.35
CA LYS A 126 -3.01 -3.75 16.26
C LYS A 126 -1.59 -4.15 15.91
N MET A 127 -1.38 -5.41 15.57
CA MET A 127 -0.06 -5.92 15.16
C MET A 127 0.41 -5.20 13.90
N GLN A 128 -0.42 -5.17 12.85
CA GLN A 128 -0.13 -4.49 11.59
C GLN A 128 0.20 -3.00 11.80
N MET A 129 -0.59 -2.31 12.63
CA MET A 129 -0.34 -0.89 12.91
C MET A 129 0.96 -0.67 13.69
N SER A 130 1.31 -1.56 14.61
CA SER A 130 2.57 -1.49 15.34
C SER A 130 3.78 -1.70 14.42
N GLU A 131 3.72 -2.69 13.55
CA GLU A 131 4.78 -2.96 12.56
C GLU A 131 4.94 -1.80 11.57
N PHE A 132 3.82 -1.23 11.12
CA PHE A 132 3.83 -0.07 10.25
C PHE A 132 4.44 1.17 10.94
N ASP A 133 4.10 1.42 12.19
CA ASP A 133 4.66 2.55 12.96
C ASP A 133 6.18 2.41 13.15
N GLU A 134 6.66 1.19 13.37
CA GLU A 134 8.10 0.92 13.45
C GLU A 134 8.81 1.14 12.11
N LEU A 135 8.20 0.67 11.01
CA LEU A 135 8.71 0.90 9.66
C LEU A 135 8.78 2.40 9.36
N GLN A 136 7.71 3.13 9.65
CA GLN A 136 7.63 4.57 9.45
C GLN A 136 8.73 5.31 10.23
N LYS A 137 8.91 5.00 11.52
CA LYS A 137 9.98 5.60 12.35
C LYS A 137 11.36 5.38 11.75
N LYS A 138 11.64 4.17 11.26
CA LYS A 138 12.93 3.83 10.64
C LYS A 138 13.14 4.58 9.32
N LEU A 139 12.10 4.66 8.46
CA LEU A 139 12.18 5.34 7.17
C LEU A 139 12.28 6.87 7.29
N LEU A 140 11.75 7.48 8.36
CA LEU A 140 11.93 8.90 8.62
C LEU A 140 13.39 9.31 8.83
N GLN A 141 14.30 8.35 9.13
CA GLN A 141 15.74 8.59 9.25
C GLN A 141 16.47 8.47 7.90
N VAL A 142 15.77 8.11 6.84
CA VAL A 142 16.33 7.96 5.49
C VAL A 142 15.91 9.16 4.64
N ASP A 143 16.86 9.69 3.88
CA ASP A 143 16.52 10.73 2.93
C ASP A 143 15.49 10.23 1.91
N ARG A 144 14.37 10.95 1.82
CA ARG A 144 13.25 10.60 0.94
C ARG A 144 13.68 10.47 -0.52
N SER A 145 14.60 11.31 -1.00
CA SER A 145 15.08 11.25 -2.38
C SER A 145 15.76 9.92 -2.68
N THR A 146 16.50 9.35 -1.72
CA THR A 146 17.10 8.03 -1.83
C THR A 146 16.06 6.94 -2.05
N ILE A 147 14.96 6.96 -1.29
CA ILE A 147 13.88 6.00 -1.45
C ILE A 147 13.24 6.14 -2.84
N LEU A 148 12.94 7.36 -3.25
CA LEU A 148 12.28 7.63 -4.52
C LEU A 148 13.15 7.30 -5.73
N LYS A 149 14.46 7.50 -5.67
CA LYS A 149 15.43 7.11 -6.72
C LYS A 149 15.42 5.61 -7.00
N ILE A 150 15.25 4.80 -5.98
CA ILE A 150 15.18 3.35 -6.12
C ILE A 150 13.75 2.94 -6.53
N LYS A 151 12.76 3.47 -5.82
CA LYS A 151 11.37 3.02 -5.96
C LYS A 151 10.73 3.41 -7.29
N HIS A 152 10.99 4.62 -7.79
CA HIS A 152 10.34 5.11 -9.00
C HIS A 152 10.67 4.26 -10.24
N PRO A 153 11.94 4.00 -10.61
CA PRO A 153 12.25 3.14 -11.75
C PRO A 153 11.76 1.69 -11.55
N ILE A 154 11.82 1.16 -10.33
CA ILE A 154 11.31 -0.17 -10.02
C ILE A 154 9.78 -0.22 -10.17
N SER A 155 9.05 0.82 -9.77
CA SER A 155 7.59 0.88 -9.91
C SER A 155 7.08 0.91 -11.37
N LEU A 156 7.95 1.22 -12.32
CA LEU A 156 7.63 1.21 -13.76
C LEU A 156 7.87 -0.16 -14.41
N ARG A 157 8.47 -1.10 -13.72
CA ARG A 157 8.73 -2.45 -14.24
C ARG A 157 7.43 -3.25 -14.37
N PRO A 158 7.29 -4.09 -15.41
CA PRO A 158 6.12 -4.96 -15.58
C PRO A 158 5.96 -5.99 -14.45
N ASP A 159 7.08 -6.41 -13.84
CA ASP A 159 7.17 -7.38 -12.75
C ASP A 159 7.13 -6.74 -11.34
N TYR A 160 6.88 -5.43 -11.26
CA TYR A 160 6.66 -4.76 -9.99
C TYR A 160 5.40 -5.31 -9.29
N ARG A 161 5.43 -5.40 -7.97
CA ARG A 161 4.40 -6.01 -7.10
C ARG A 161 4.41 -7.54 -7.10
N GLY A 162 5.38 -8.15 -7.76
CA GLY A 162 5.65 -9.57 -7.60
C GLY A 162 6.39 -9.88 -6.29
N ASP A 163 6.74 -11.16 -6.12
CA ASP A 163 7.44 -11.63 -4.91
C ASP A 163 8.82 -10.98 -4.72
N VAL A 164 9.44 -10.55 -5.81
CA VAL A 164 10.81 -10.02 -5.83
C VAL A 164 10.82 -8.50 -5.80
N TYR A 165 10.16 -7.86 -6.76
CA TYR A 165 10.14 -6.40 -6.90
C TYR A 165 8.89 -5.80 -6.26
N ASN A 166 9.03 -5.34 -5.03
CA ASN A 166 7.95 -4.67 -4.29
C ASN A 166 8.50 -3.61 -3.32
N SER A 167 7.61 -2.80 -2.77
CA SER A 167 8.00 -1.72 -1.84
C SER A 167 8.71 -2.22 -0.59
N MET A 168 8.29 -3.38 -0.04
CA MET A 168 8.90 -3.92 1.18
C MET A 168 10.32 -4.42 0.94
N ALA A 169 10.61 -5.02 -0.22
CA ALA A 169 11.97 -5.38 -0.62
C ALA A 169 12.88 -4.14 -0.65
N ILE A 170 12.40 -3.03 -1.24
CA ILE A 170 13.14 -1.75 -1.29
C ILE A 170 13.42 -1.22 0.12
N TYR A 171 12.39 -1.17 0.97
CA TYR A 171 12.55 -0.67 2.35
C TYR A 171 13.50 -1.55 3.16
N ASN A 172 13.41 -2.88 3.02
CA ASN A 172 14.34 -3.81 3.69
C ASN A 172 15.78 -3.60 3.23
N ALA A 173 16.04 -3.52 1.92
CA ALA A 173 17.37 -3.27 1.39
C ALA A 173 17.97 -1.96 1.91
N ILE A 174 17.18 -0.88 1.93
CA ILE A 174 17.60 0.43 2.44
C ILE A 174 17.92 0.39 3.95
N LEU A 175 17.02 -0.22 4.74
CA LEU A 175 17.11 -0.17 6.20
C LEU A 175 18.12 -1.16 6.77
N LYS A 176 18.13 -2.40 6.25
CA LYS A 176 19.00 -3.48 6.76
C LYS A 176 20.40 -3.44 6.16
N ASP A 177 20.48 -3.32 4.82
CA ASP A 177 21.71 -3.48 4.06
C ASP A 177 22.29 -2.17 3.53
N LYS A 178 21.69 -1.02 3.94
CA LYS A 178 22.17 0.33 3.63
C LYS A 178 22.26 0.63 2.13
N VAL A 179 21.46 -0.03 1.31
CA VAL A 179 21.33 0.24 -0.12
C VAL A 179 20.92 1.71 -0.36
N ARG A 180 21.58 2.38 -1.31
CA ARG A 180 21.39 3.82 -1.56
C ARG A 180 21.18 4.17 -3.03
N SER A 181 21.33 3.21 -3.93
CA SER A 181 21.15 3.42 -5.38
C SER A 181 20.33 2.29 -6.01
N LEU A 182 19.82 2.53 -7.22
CA LEU A 182 19.12 1.51 -8.01
C LEU A 182 20.05 0.32 -8.31
N GLU A 183 21.29 0.58 -8.71
CA GLU A 183 22.29 -0.45 -9.03
C GLU A 183 22.60 -1.34 -7.82
N GLU A 184 22.78 -0.74 -6.65
CA GLU A 184 22.95 -1.49 -5.39
C GLU A 184 21.71 -2.33 -5.07
N PHE A 185 20.51 -1.81 -5.34
CA PHE A 185 19.27 -2.55 -5.11
C PHE A 185 19.12 -3.74 -6.06
N GLU A 186 19.43 -3.59 -7.34
CA GLU A 186 19.41 -4.69 -8.31
C GLU A 186 20.40 -5.78 -7.92
N THR A 187 21.63 -5.41 -7.54
CA THR A 187 22.62 -6.36 -6.98
C THR A 187 22.10 -7.05 -5.70
N TRP A 188 21.42 -6.29 -4.84
CA TRP A 188 20.83 -6.84 -3.61
C TRP A 188 19.74 -7.87 -3.91
N ILE A 189 18.86 -7.59 -4.87
CA ILE A 189 17.83 -8.52 -5.33
C ILE A 189 18.45 -9.82 -5.85
N GLU A 190 19.45 -9.76 -6.71
CA GLU A 190 20.14 -10.95 -7.25
C GLU A 190 20.68 -11.86 -6.15
N ARG A 191 21.29 -11.27 -5.13
CA ARG A 191 21.83 -12.02 -3.98
C ARG A 191 20.74 -12.66 -3.12
N ASN A 192 19.63 -11.95 -2.89
CA ASN A 192 18.58 -12.40 -1.97
C ASN A 192 17.50 -13.25 -2.65
N SER A 193 17.33 -13.19 -3.96
CA SER A 193 16.40 -14.04 -4.72
C SER A 193 16.95 -15.45 -4.91
N ASN A 194 18.27 -15.62 -5.03
CA ASN A 194 18.94 -16.92 -5.21
C ASN A 194 18.99 -17.77 -3.92
N VAL A 195 18.54 -17.23 -2.78
CA VAL A 195 18.52 -17.97 -1.49
C VAL A 195 17.19 -18.71 -1.26
N LYS A 196 16.21 -18.55 -2.16
CA LYS A 196 14.88 -19.21 -2.05
C LYS A 196 14.70 -20.46 -2.93
N THR A 197 15.81 -21.05 -3.42
CA THR A 197 15.78 -22.37 -4.12
C THR A 197 16.10 -23.52 -3.18
#